data_1a3ffe2e4002b2825d8bf1238d328cfe
#
_entry.id   1a3ffe2e4002b2825d8bf1238d328cfe
#
_cell.length_a   1.000
_cell.length_b   1.000
_cell.length_c   1.000
_cell.angle_alpha   90.00
_cell.angle_beta   90.00
_cell.angle_gamma   90.00
#
_symmetry.space_group_name_H-M   'P 1'
#
loop_
_entity.id
_entity.type
_entity.pdbx_description
1 polymer ?
#
loop_
_entity_poly.entity_id
_entity_poly.type
_entity_poly.pdbx_seq_one_letter_code
_entity_poly.pdbx_strand_id
1 'polypeptide(L)'
;MTRFIMTLKEPVSLVMESVFLAHGGEVFVTKMPVARIDDLAKVMIAELALAHGYEPGDIKIKVIGAKAGEKLYEELMNDEETRRTVELDRYFSILPAFKAVYEDIQYNYSGMGKVGVTRPYNSAIEKPMALDDLKMYMVKHGLI
;
A
#
# COMPACT_ATOMS: atom_id res chain seq x y z
N MET A 1 -6.53 13.11 -3.19
CA MET A 1 -5.64 12.08 -3.77
C MET A 1 -5.10 11.20 -2.66
N THR A 2 -5.14 9.89 -2.84
CA THR A 2 -4.65 8.88 -1.87
C THR A 2 -3.53 8.05 -2.48
N ARG A 3 -2.61 7.59 -1.64
CA ARG A 3 -1.51 6.70 -2.04
C ARG A 3 -1.28 5.64 -0.98
N PHE A 4 -0.92 4.45 -1.42
CA PHE A 4 -0.27 3.49 -0.54
C PHE A 4 1.13 3.97 -0.20
N ILE A 5 1.55 3.79 1.04
CA ILE A 5 2.89 4.17 1.47
C ILE A 5 3.61 2.98 2.08
N MET A 6 4.90 2.90 1.82
CA MET A 6 5.79 1.92 2.40
C MET A 6 7.20 2.52 2.57
N THR A 7 7.95 2.00 3.51
CA THR A 7 9.36 2.36 3.70
C THR A 7 10.24 1.61 2.69
N LEU A 8 11.47 2.06 2.49
CA LEU A 8 12.42 1.37 1.60
C LEU A 8 12.77 -0.06 2.04
N LYS A 9 12.58 -0.39 3.33
CA LYS A 9 12.85 -1.74 3.87
C LYS A 9 11.73 -2.73 3.56
N GLU A 10 10.49 -2.28 3.49
CA GLU A 10 9.33 -3.14 3.30
C GLU A 10 9.31 -3.86 1.94
N PRO A 11 9.64 -3.23 0.79
CA PRO A 11 9.76 -3.94 -0.49
C PRO A 11 10.84 -5.03 -0.46
N VAL A 12 11.97 -4.76 0.21
CA VAL A 12 13.04 -5.75 0.35
C VAL A 12 12.55 -6.96 1.17
N SER A 13 11.87 -6.71 2.29
CA SER A 13 11.26 -7.78 3.09
C SER A 13 10.22 -8.58 2.30
N LEU A 14 9.36 -7.90 1.54
CA LEU A 14 8.38 -8.55 0.67
C LEU A 14 9.06 -9.51 -0.32
N VAL A 15 10.08 -9.04 -1.03
CA VAL A 15 10.80 -9.88 -2.01
C VAL A 15 11.46 -11.07 -1.33
N MET A 16 12.15 -10.86 -0.21
CA MET A 16 12.81 -11.94 0.53
C MET A 16 11.81 -12.97 1.09
N GLU A 17 10.71 -12.52 1.66
CA GLU A 17 9.66 -13.40 2.20
C GLU A 17 8.92 -14.15 1.09
N SER A 18 8.65 -13.49 -0.05
CA SER A 18 7.94 -14.11 -1.16
C SER A 18 8.69 -15.31 -1.75
N VAL A 19 10.02 -15.32 -1.71
CA VAL A 19 10.83 -16.49 -2.14
C VAL A 19 10.51 -17.74 -1.34
N PHE A 20 10.20 -17.60 -0.05
CA PHE A 20 9.85 -18.73 0.83
C PHE A 20 8.35 -19.04 0.85
N LEU A 21 7.51 -18.09 0.45
CA LEU A 21 6.06 -18.28 0.40
C LEU A 21 5.58 -18.78 -0.95
N ALA A 22 6.30 -18.46 -2.03
CA ALA A 22 5.86 -18.72 -3.39
C ALA A 22 5.79 -20.23 -3.70
N HIS A 23 4.73 -20.61 -4.38
CA HIS A 23 4.53 -21.94 -4.94
C HIS A 23 4.72 -21.94 -6.46
N GLY A 24 4.52 -20.80 -7.11
CA GLY A 24 4.75 -20.57 -8.53
C GLY A 24 3.54 -19.94 -9.24
N GLY A 25 3.81 -18.85 -9.97
CA GLY A 25 2.84 -18.16 -10.81
C GLY A 25 1.89 -17.20 -10.11
N GLU A 26 1.86 -17.16 -8.78
CA GLU A 26 1.10 -16.18 -8.01
C GLU A 26 1.78 -14.81 -7.92
N VAL A 27 0.99 -13.79 -7.66
CA VAL A 27 1.46 -12.42 -7.42
C VAL A 27 1.19 -12.04 -5.97
N PHE A 28 2.22 -11.63 -5.24
CA PHE A 28 2.08 -11.14 -3.88
C PHE A 28 1.90 -9.63 -3.87
N VAL A 29 0.84 -9.18 -3.19
CA VAL A 29 0.55 -7.77 -2.95
C VAL A 29 0.63 -7.53 -1.44
N THR A 30 1.52 -6.65 -1.00
CA THR A 30 1.64 -6.32 0.43
C THR A 30 0.49 -5.41 0.88
N LYS A 31 -0.01 -5.64 2.08
CA LYS A 31 -0.97 -4.76 2.73
C LYS A 31 -0.24 -3.52 3.24
N MET A 32 -0.61 -2.35 2.75
CA MET A 32 0.06 -1.10 3.05
C MET A 32 -0.91 -0.09 3.66
N PRO A 33 -0.43 0.78 4.55
CA PRO A 33 -1.23 1.92 4.99
C PRO A 33 -1.45 2.91 3.85
N VAL A 34 -2.56 3.63 3.94
CA VAL A 34 -2.94 4.67 2.97
C VAL A 34 -2.75 6.05 3.59
N ALA A 35 -2.16 6.96 2.81
CA ALA A 35 -2.06 8.36 3.16
C ALA A 35 -2.81 9.24 2.17
N ARG A 36 -3.43 10.32 2.68
CA ARG A 36 -3.87 11.43 1.84
C ARG A 36 -2.69 12.37 1.62
N ILE A 37 -2.49 12.78 0.39
CA ILE A 37 -1.32 13.61 0.03
C ILE A 37 -1.37 15.00 0.69
N ASP A 38 -2.57 15.54 0.91
CA ASP A 38 -2.73 16.81 1.64
C ASP A 38 -2.37 16.65 3.14
N ASP A 39 -2.70 15.52 3.75
CA ASP A 39 -2.32 15.23 5.14
C ASP A 39 -0.81 15.00 5.27
N LEU A 40 -0.19 14.32 4.30
CA LEU A 40 1.26 14.19 4.23
C LEU A 40 1.95 15.56 4.18
N ALA A 41 1.46 16.47 3.33
CA ALA A 41 1.99 17.83 3.24
C ALA A 41 1.86 18.59 4.57
N LYS A 42 0.72 18.48 5.25
CA LYS A 42 0.50 19.11 6.57
C LYS A 42 1.48 18.58 7.62
N VAL A 43 1.66 17.26 7.69
CA VAL A 43 2.62 16.65 8.64
C VAL A 43 4.03 17.13 8.34
N MET A 44 4.46 17.10 7.07
CA MET A 44 5.80 17.57 6.69
C MET A 44 6.02 19.05 7.04
N ILE A 45 5.03 19.91 6.81
CA ILE A 45 5.13 21.33 7.18
C ILE A 45 5.25 21.47 8.70
N ALA A 46 4.39 20.78 9.46
CA ALA A 46 4.38 20.89 10.91
C ALA A 46 5.72 20.45 11.56
N GLU A 47 6.33 19.39 11.00
CA GLU A 47 7.53 18.80 11.61
C GLU A 47 8.85 19.37 11.07
N LEU A 48 8.88 19.79 9.81
CA LEU A 48 10.14 20.17 9.16
C LEU A 48 10.34 21.68 9.02
N ALA A 49 9.27 22.49 9.03
CA ALA A 49 9.37 23.91 8.73
C ALA A 49 10.40 24.65 9.62
N LEU A 50 10.32 24.45 10.93
CA LEU A 50 11.23 25.11 11.89
C LEU A 50 12.69 24.70 11.68
N ALA A 51 12.96 23.43 11.39
CA ALA A 51 14.30 22.93 11.11
C ALA A 51 14.90 23.55 9.83
N HIS A 52 14.05 24.05 8.93
CA HIS A 52 14.44 24.72 7.69
C HIS A 52 14.30 26.25 7.75
N GLY A 53 14.08 26.83 8.94
CA GLY A 53 14.04 28.28 9.14
C GLY A 53 12.72 28.95 8.75
N TYR A 54 11.62 28.18 8.68
CA TYR A 54 10.30 28.71 8.35
C TYR A 54 9.32 28.51 9.51
N GLU A 55 8.40 29.45 9.69
CA GLU A 55 7.24 29.21 10.55
C GLU A 55 6.21 28.33 9.80
N PRO A 56 5.68 27.26 10.42
CA PRO A 56 4.70 26.39 9.77
C PRO A 56 3.49 27.14 9.21
N GLY A 57 3.04 28.21 9.88
CA GLY A 57 1.92 29.04 9.47
C GLY A 57 2.15 29.88 8.20
N ASP A 58 3.40 30.10 7.83
CA ASP A 58 3.77 30.89 6.64
C ASP A 58 3.77 30.03 5.36
N ILE A 59 3.83 28.70 5.52
CA ILE A 59 3.86 27.77 4.38
C ILE A 59 2.44 27.47 3.93
N LYS A 60 2.11 27.91 2.72
CA LYS A 60 0.78 27.73 2.13
C LYS A 60 0.72 26.53 1.18
N ILE A 61 -0.23 25.64 1.41
CA ILE A 61 -0.54 24.55 0.47
C ILE A 61 -1.43 25.11 -0.65
N LYS A 62 -0.94 25.07 -1.90
CA LYS A 62 -1.73 25.43 -3.07
C LYS A 62 -2.19 24.20 -3.81
N VAL A 63 -3.50 23.99 -3.89
CA VAL A 63 -4.10 22.93 -4.70
C VAL A 63 -4.11 23.38 -6.16
N ILE A 64 -3.40 22.65 -7.02
CA ILE A 64 -3.29 22.96 -8.46
C ILE A 64 -4.20 22.08 -9.33
N GLY A 65 -4.98 21.17 -8.73
CA GLY A 65 -5.80 20.19 -9.43
C GLY A 65 -5.01 19.01 -9.98
N ALA A 66 -5.71 18.04 -10.55
CA ALA A 66 -5.10 16.89 -11.18
C ALA A 66 -4.56 17.26 -12.58
N LYS A 67 -3.37 16.77 -12.90
CA LYS A 67 -2.79 16.88 -14.24
C LYS A 67 -3.33 15.78 -15.15
N ALA A 68 -3.29 15.98 -16.45
CA ALA A 68 -3.66 14.97 -17.42
C ALA A 68 -2.81 13.69 -17.22
N GLY A 69 -3.46 12.53 -17.12
CA GLY A 69 -2.81 11.25 -16.87
C GLY A 69 -2.50 10.93 -15.40
N GLU A 70 -2.77 11.86 -14.48
CA GLU A 70 -2.56 11.62 -13.04
C GLU A 70 -3.72 10.79 -12.45
N LYS A 71 -3.40 9.67 -11.83
CA LYS A 71 -4.37 8.88 -11.07
C LYS A 71 -4.60 9.48 -9.69
N LEU A 72 -5.86 9.64 -9.29
CA LEU A 72 -6.23 10.15 -7.97
C LEU A 72 -6.07 9.11 -6.85
N TYR A 73 -5.97 7.84 -7.21
CA TYR A 73 -5.75 6.71 -6.30
C TYR A 73 -4.91 5.63 -7.00
N GLU A 74 -4.44 4.67 -6.24
CA GLU A 74 -3.70 3.51 -6.72
C GLU A 74 -4.52 2.24 -6.52
N GLU A 75 -4.48 1.34 -7.49
CA GLU A 75 -5.09 0.03 -7.43
C GLU A 75 -4.03 -1.04 -7.60
N LEU A 76 -3.94 -1.93 -6.61
CA LEU A 76 -2.97 -3.02 -6.55
C LEU A 76 -3.61 -4.39 -6.79
N MET A 77 -4.92 -4.49 -6.64
CA MET A 77 -5.72 -5.67 -6.95
C MET A 77 -7.08 -5.19 -7.42
N ASN A 78 -7.47 -5.60 -8.61
CA ASN A 78 -8.74 -5.22 -9.22
C ASN A 78 -9.88 -6.18 -8.80
N ASP A 79 -11.10 -5.87 -9.23
CA ASP A 79 -12.30 -6.61 -8.85
C ASP A 79 -12.30 -8.06 -9.40
N GLU A 80 -11.74 -8.31 -10.60
CA GLU A 80 -11.62 -9.66 -11.15
C GLU A 80 -10.67 -10.53 -10.31
N GLU A 81 -9.56 -9.98 -9.89
CA GLU A 81 -8.52 -10.67 -9.13
C GLU A 81 -8.99 -11.10 -7.74
N THR A 82 -9.99 -10.41 -7.16
CA THR A 82 -10.55 -10.76 -5.84
C THR A 82 -10.99 -12.22 -5.76
N ARG A 83 -11.54 -12.78 -6.85
CA ARG A 83 -12.10 -14.14 -6.90
C ARG A 83 -11.04 -15.22 -6.73
N ARG A 84 -9.80 -14.94 -7.08
CA ARG A 84 -8.67 -15.86 -7.06
C ARG A 84 -7.58 -15.41 -6.09
N THR A 85 -7.90 -14.51 -5.18
CA THR A 85 -6.97 -14.00 -4.17
C THR A 85 -7.13 -14.74 -2.87
N VAL A 86 -6.01 -15.14 -2.30
CA VAL A 86 -5.90 -15.67 -0.93
C VAL A 86 -5.42 -14.55 -0.03
N GLU A 87 -6.18 -14.28 1.03
CA GLU A 87 -5.77 -13.31 2.03
C GLU A 87 -4.85 -13.97 3.05
N LEU A 88 -3.65 -13.41 3.20
CA LEU A 88 -2.68 -13.75 4.21
C LEU A 88 -2.58 -12.62 5.24
N ASP A 89 -1.85 -12.82 6.31
CA ASP A 89 -1.71 -11.81 7.36
C ASP A 89 -1.18 -10.47 6.80
N ARG A 90 -0.03 -10.51 6.15
CA ARG A 90 0.65 -9.31 5.61
C ARG A 90 0.46 -9.09 4.11
N TYR A 91 -0.08 -10.07 3.38
CA TYR A 91 -0.14 -10.08 1.92
C TYR A 91 -1.50 -10.53 1.41
N PHE A 92 -1.76 -10.17 0.16
CA PHE A 92 -2.68 -10.87 -0.70
C PHE A 92 -1.86 -11.71 -1.68
N SER A 93 -2.21 -12.97 -1.85
CA SER A 93 -1.65 -13.85 -2.89
C SER A 93 -2.69 -14.00 -4.01
N ILE A 94 -2.44 -13.37 -5.14
CA ILE A 94 -3.31 -13.44 -6.31
C ILE A 94 -2.88 -14.66 -7.13
N LEU A 95 -3.72 -15.69 -7.15
CA LEU A 95 -3.42 -16.94 -7.83
C LEU A 95 -3.48 -16.77 -9.35
N PRO A 96 -2.77 -17.61 -10.14
CA PRO A 96 -2.79 -17.55 -11.59
C PRO A 96 -4.21 -17.67 -12.16
N ALA A 97 -4.53 -16.83 -13.15
CA ALA A 97 -5.80 -16.91 -13.87
C ALA A 97 -5.87 -18.16 -14.75
N PHE A 98 -4.74 -18.58 -15.33
CA PHE A 98 -4.62 -19.74 -16.18
C PHE A 98 -3.94 -20.89 -15.43
N LYS A 99 -4.71 -21.90 -15.05
CA LYS A 99 -4.21 -23.04 -14.27
C LYS A 99 -3.43 -24.06 -15.11
N ALA A 100 -3.62 -24.11 -16.43
CA ALA A 100 -3.05 -25.16 -17.29
C ALA A 100 -1.52 -25.36 -17.17
N VAL A 101 -0.76 -24.34 -16.78
CA VAL A 101 0.69 -24.43 -16.54
C VAL A 101 1.02 -24.78 -15.08
N TYR A 102 0.02 -24.66 -14.17
CA TYR A 102 0.17 -24.77 -12.72
C TYR A 102 -0.81 -25.78 -12.10
N GLU A 103 -1.24 -26.79 -12.88
CA GLU A 103 -2.28 -27.75 -12.48
C GLU A 103 -1.91 -28.55 -11.24
N ASP A 104 -0.62 -28.87 -11.08
CA ASP A 104 -0.10 -29.67 -9.98
C ASP A 104 0.25 -28.84 -8.73
N ILE A 105 0.12 -27.52 -8.79
CA ILE A 105 0.49 -26.64 -7.67
C ILE A 105 -0.70 -26.48 -6.72
N GLN A 106 -0.47 -26.85 -5.46
CA GLN A 106 -1.40 -26.58 -4.37
C GLN A 106 -0.97 -25.36 -3.60
N TYR A 107 -1.78 -24.31 -3.66
CA TYR A 107 -1.51 -23.04 -2.98
C TYR A 107 -1.98 -23.10 -1.52
N ASN A 108 -1.17 -23.72 -0.67
CA ASN A 108 -1.42 -23.86 0.76
C ASN A 108 -0.45 -22.96 1.54
N TYR A 109 -0.97 -21.91 2.15
CA TYR A 109 -0.16 -20.99 2.96
C TYR A 109 -0.46 -21.17 4.44
N SER A 110 0.57 -21.08 5.29
CA SER A 110 0.39 -21.04 6.74
C SER A 110 -0.40 -19.76 7.12
N GLY A 111 -1.46 -19.92 7.90
CA GLY A 111 -2.36 -18.81 8.26
C GLY A 111 -3.28 -18.35 7.12
N MET A 112 -3.48 -19.18 6.10
CA MET A 112 -4.36 -18.91 4.98
C MET A 112 -5.80 -18.66 5.45
N GLY A 113 -6.35 -17.49 5.07
CA GLY A 113 -7.76 -17.21 5.15
C GLY A 113 -8.58 -17.95 4.08
N LYS A 114 -9.84 -17.56 3.90
CA LYS A 114 -10.67 -18.10 2.82
C LYS A 114 -10.13 -17.65 1.46
N VAL A 115 -10.21 -18.51 0.46
CA VAL A 115 -9.99 -18.12 -0.94
C VAL A 115 -11.12 -17.18 -1.36
N GLY A 116 -10.73 -16.08 -2.00
CA GLY A 116 -11.64 -15.03 -2.43
C GLY A 116 -11.79 -13.93 -1.37
N VAL A 117 -11.42 -12.73 -1.77
CA VAL A 117 -11.66 -11.51 -1.01
C VAL A 117 -12.87 -10.78 -1.56
N THR A 118 -13.52 -9.97 -0.74
CA THR A 118 -14.84 -9.39 -1.08
C THR A 118 -14.77 -8.08 -1.83
N ARG A 119 -13.57 -7.47 -1.94
CA ARG A 119 -13.40 -6.14 -2.56
C ARG A 119 -11.99 -5.97 -3.14
N PRO A 120 -11.84 -5.15 -4.18
CA PRO A 120 -10.54 -4.79 -4.73
C PRO A 120 -9.69 -4.07 -3.68
N TYR A 121 -8.39 -4.11 -3.88
CA TYR A 121 -7.44 -3.43 -3.01
C TYR A 121 -6.91 -2.18 -3.69
N ASN A 122 -7.51 -1.05 -3.35
CA ASN A 122 -7.11 0.25 -3.87
C ASN A 122 -7.17 1.34 -2.79
N SER A 123 -6.35 2.37 -2.95
CA SER A 123 -6.18 3.41 -1.95
C SER A 123 -7.38 4.38 -1.82
N ALA A 124 -8.36 4.32 -2.72
CA ALA A 124 -9.59 5.10 -2.60
C ALA A 124 -10.60 4.46 -1.63
N ILE A 125 -10.58 3.13 -1.53
CA ILE A 125 -11.52 2.35 -0.70
C ILE A 125 -10.94 2.11 0.69
N GLU A 126 -9.62 1.91 0.79
CA GLU A 126 -8.95 1.67 2.06
C GLU A 126 -9.02 2.92 2.95
N LYS A 127 -9.15 2.69 4.27
CA LYS A 127 -9.20 3.78 5.26
C LYS A 127 -7.83 4.46 5.34
N PRO A 128 -7.73 5.77 5.03
CA PRO A 128 -6.47 6.49 5.20
C PRO A 128 -6.12 6.60 6.69
N MET A 129 -4.83 6.65 6.99
CA MET A 129 -4.35 6.98 8.33
C MET A 129 -4.87 8.34 8.77
N ALA A 130 -5.16 8.47 10.06
CA ALA A 130 -5.37 9.77 10.68
C ALA A 130 -4.06 10.58 10.68
N LEU A 131 -4.16 11.90 10.86
CA LEU A 131 -2.99 12.80 10.78
C LEU A 131 -1.91 12.41 11.82
N ASP A 132 -2.33 12.10 13.04
CA ASP A 132 -1.43 11.71 14.12
C ASP A 132 -0.77 10.35 13.86
N ASP A 133 -1.51 9.38 13.29
CA ASP A 133 -0.98 8.08 12.91
C ASP A 133 0.05 8.21 11.78
N LEU A 134 -0.22 9.08 10.81
CA LEU A 134 0.73 9.38 9.72
C LEU A 134 2.01 10.02 10.26
N LYS A 135 1.90 10.98 11.17
CA LYS A 135 3.04 11.58 11.86
C LYS A 135 3.85 10.50 12.59
N MET A 136 3.19 9.69 13.43
CA MET A 136 3.87 8.61 14.16
C MET A 136 4.55 7.61 13.21
N TYR A 137 3.92 7.27 12.10
CA TYR A 137 4.52 6.41 11.08
C TYR A 137 5.81 7.03 10.52
N MET A 138 5.78 8.31 10.14
CA MET A 138 6.93 9.00 9.55
C MET A 138 8.09 9.11 10.54
N VAL A 139 7.83 9.50 11.79
CA VAL A 139 8.85 9.57 12.87
C VAL A 139 9.44 8.18 13.17
N LYS A 140 8.58 7.17 13.35
CA LYS A 140 9.01 5.79 13.65
C LYS A 140 9.96 5.22 12.59
N HIS A 141 9.76 5.60 11.35
CA HIS A 141 10.55 5.09 10.23
C HIS A 141 11.70 6.04 9.81
N GLY A 142 11.93 7.13 10.56
CA GLY A 142 13.00 8.09 10.30
C GLY A 142 12.86 8.80 8.96
N LEU A 143 11.63 9.12 8.58
CA LEU A 143 11.32 9.83 7.33
C LEU A 143 11.26 11.35 7.54
N ILE A 144 11.09 11.74 8.80
CA ILE A 144 11.14 13.13 9.29
C ILE A 144 11.79 13.14 10.65
#